data_31ecfddf0a89401da40b5b12034c0116
#
_entry.id   31ecfddf0a89401da40b5b12034c0116
#
_cell.length_a   1.000
_cell.length_b   1.000
_cell.length_c   1.000
_cell.angle_alpha   90.00
_cell.angle_beta   90.00
_cell.angle_gamma   90.00
#
_symmetry.space_group_name_H-M   'P 1'
#
loop_
_entity.id
_entity.type
_entity.pdbx_description
1 polymer ?
#
loop_
_entity_poly.entity_id
_entity_poly.type
_entity_poly.pdbx_seq_one_letter_code
_entity_poly.pdbx_strand_id
1 'polypeptide(L)'
;LTSRPINSESEFPSSQVQNIGKTLFGESDEGGITANDAGGAGVFLPRGMEALLPVVLDALLERDGGAQNRTAPLRITHRRIDGSEVYFVINDSGQPWEGAVDVPAAGTLEQWDPATGTMIPLETGRGIDLRLAAWGGMLFRFPDAVVPARKAVQGGSIPGLVVERLPETVPTLSHGQYVIGTVGKDSGISSAERTV
;
A
#
# COMPACT_ATOMS: atom_id res chain seq x y z
N LEU A 1 -5.89 -6.70 10.06
CA LEU A 1 -6.87 -7.34 10.94
C LEU A 1 -7.28 -6.37 12.04
N THR A 2 -8.59 -6.20 12.28
CA THR A 2 -9.14 -5.27 13.29
C THR A 2 -9.75 -5.96 14.51
N SER A 3 -9.87 -7.29 14.44
CA SER A 3 -10.24 -8.15 15.58
C SER A 3 -9.63 -9.53 15.39
N ARG A 4 -9.05 -10.09 16.45
CA ARG A 4 -8.48 -11.45 16.37
C ARG A 4 -9.59 -12.48 16.31
N PRO A 5 -9.45 -13.53 15.47
CA PRO A 5 -10.38 -14.63 15.45
C PRO A 5 -10.29 -15.39 16.78
N ILE A 6 -11.43 -15.83 17.29
CA ILE A 6 -11.53 -16.54 18.56
C ILE A 6 -12.20 -17.92 18.46
N ASN A 7 -12.87 -18.18 17.34
CA ASN A 7 -13.66 -19.38 17.12
C ASN A 7 -13.22 -20.12 15.84
N SER A 8 -13.45 -21.43 15.81
CA SER A 8 -13.41 -22.24 14.59
C SER A 8 -14.84 -22.59 14.16
N GLU A 9 -14.99 -23.39 13.10
CA GLU A 9 -16.30 -23.92 12.67
C GLU A 9 -16.96 -24.81 13.72
N SER A 10 -16.18 -25.50 14.53
CA SER A 10 -16.64 -26.56 15.44
C SER A 10 -16.36 -26.30 16.92
N GLU A 11 -15.57 -25.28 17.26
CA GLU A 11 -15.14 -24.98 18.62
C GLU A 11 -15.32 -23.51 18.96
N PHE A 12 -16.04 -23.19 20.06
CA PHE A 12 -16.44 -21.85 20.48
C PHE A 12 -16.21 -21.65 22.01
N PRO A 13 -15.13 -21.02 22.48
CA PRO A 13 -13.97 -20.52 21.73
C PRO A 13 -12.99 -21.64 21.35
N SER A 14 -12.18 -21.41 20.31
CA SER A 14 -11.10 -22.30 19.92
C SER A 14 -9.74 -21.79 20.37
N SER A 15 -9.06 -22.53 21.24
CA SER A 15 -7.73 -22.22 21.72
C SER A 15 -6.69 -22.23 20.59
N GLN A 16 -6.84 -23.15 19.64
CA GLN A 16 -5.95 -23.24 18.48
C GLN A 16 -6.05 -21.98 17.60
N VAL A 17 -7.27 -21.53 17.29
CA VAL A 17 -7.51 -20.33 16.49
C VAL A 17 -6.96 -19.08 17.19
N GLN A 18 -7.18 -18.98 18.51
CA GLN A 18 -6.65 -17.85 19.29
C GLN A 18 -5.11 -17.82 19.27
N ASN A 19 -4.45 -18.99 19.44
CA ASN A 19 -3.00 -19.08 19.41
C ASN A 19 -2.43 -18.71 18.03
N ILE A 20 -3.03 -19.20 16.94
CA ILE A 20 -2.66 -18.80 15.58
C ILE A 20 -2.85 -17.29 15.40
N GLY A 21 -3.96 -16.73 15.85
CA GLY A 21 -4.25 -15.31 15.81
C GLY A 21 -3.18 -14.47 16.52
N LYS A 22 -2.74 -14.88 17.69
CA LYS A 22 -1.65 -14.23 18.44
C LYS A 22 -0.30 -14.36 17.72
N THR A 23 0.01 -15.52 17.18
CA THR A 23 1.24 -15.74 16.42
C THR A 23 1.33 -14.86 15.18
N LEU A 24 0.22 -14.71 14.45
CA LEU A 24 0.20 -13.96 13.20
C LEU A 24 0.09 -12.44 13.41
N PHE A 25 -0.62 -11.99 14.44
CA PHE A 25 -0.99 -10.59 14.62
C PHE A 25 -0.51 -9.98 15.95
N GLY A 26 0.28 -10.72 16.70
CA GLY A 26 0.78 -10.30 18.02
C GLY A 26 -0.29 -10.35 19.11
N GLU A 27 0.11 -10.04 20.34
CA GLU A 27 -0.78 -10.07 21.51
C GLU A 27 -1.30 -8.69 21.93
N SER A 28 -0.65 -7.61 21.49
CA SER A 28 -1.01 -6.24 21.87
C SER A 28 -2.36 -5.81 21.30
N ASP A 29 -3.22 -5.25 22.11
CA ASP A 29 -4.49 -4.66 21.71
C ASP A 29 -4.35 -3.21 21.21
N GLU A 30 -3.17 -2.62 21.36
CA GLU A 30 -2.86 -1.26 20.90
C GLU A 30 -2.48 -1.20 19.41
N GLY A 31 -2.40 -2.35 18.75
CA GLY A 31 -1.95 -2.48 17.38
C GLY A 31 -0.47 -2.81 17.26
N GLY A 32 -0.07 -3.26 16.08
CA GLY A 32 1.33 -3.60 15.82
C GLY A 32 1.54 -4.41 14.55
N ILE A 33 2.82 -4.68 14.32
CA ILE A 33 3.31 -5.47 13.19
C ILE A 33 4.03 -6.70 13.75
N THR A 34 3.63 -7.88 13.32
CA THR A 34 4.27 -9.14 13.66
C THR A 34 4.88 -9.73 12.40
N ALA A 35 6.21 -9.73 12.31
CA ALA A 35 6.92 -10.36 11.20
C ALA A 35 7.06 -11.86 11.44
N ASN A 36 7.14 -12.63 10.36
CA ASN A 36 7.45 -14.05 10.38
C ASN A 36 8.77 -14.38 9.66
N ASP A 37 9.30 -15.56 9.88
CA ASP A 37 10.59 -16.00 9.34
C ASP A 37 10.58 -16.14 7.80
N ALA A 38 9.42 -16.22 7.17
CA ALA A 38 9.27 -16.25 5.72
C ALA A 38 9.31 -14.85 5.07
N GLY A 39 9.51 -13.78 5.87
CA GLY A 39 9.57 -12.39 5.40
C GLY A 39 8.20 -11.73 5.23
N GLY A 40 7.11 -12.41 5.61
CA GLY A 40 5.78 -11.82 5.68
C GLY A 40 5.51 -11.13 7.00
N ALA A 41 4.41 -10.38 7.08
CA ALA A 41 3.98 -9.75 8.31
C ALA A 41 2.46 -9.72 8.47
N GLY A 42 2.00 -9.87 9.71
CA GLY A 42 0.64 -9.59 10.12
C GLY A 42 0.54 -8.18 10.73
N VAL A 43 -0.47 -7.44 10.34
CA VAL A 43 -0.76 -6.13 10.93
C VAL A 43 -2.06 -6.22 11.71
N PHE A 44 -2.01 -5.83 12.96
CA PHE A 44 -3.18 -5.64 13.79
C PHE A 44 -3.46 -4.14 13.97
N LEU A 45 -4.64 -3.70 13.58
CA LEU A 45 -5.15 -2.36 13.83
C LEU A 45 -6.38 -2.48 14.73
N PRO A 46 -6.43 -1.82 15.89
CA PRO A 46 -7.61 -1.82 16.73
C PRO A 46 -8.84 -1.33 15.95
N ARG A 47 -10.02 -1.78 16.42
CA ARG A 47 -11.30 -1.35 15.86
C ARG A 47 -11.43 0.18 15.93
N GLY A 48 -11.88 0.80 14.84
CA GLY A 48 -11.96 2.25 14.70
C GLY A 48 -10.71 2.90 14.12
N MET A 49 -9.64 2.12 13.89
CA MET A 49 -8.40 2.59 13.26
C MET A 49 -8.26 2.15 11.80
N GLU A 50 -9.32 1.67 11.18
CA GLU A 50 -9.32 1.15 9.80
C GLU A 50 -8.87 2.21 8.77
N ALA A 51 -9.16 3.48 9.06
CA ALA A 51 -8.72 4.60 8.22
C ALA A 51 -7.20 4.76 8.14
N LEU A 52 -6.44 4.14 9.05
CA LEU A 52 -4.97 4.12 9.03
C LEU A 52 -4.39 3.09 8.06
N LEU A 53 -5.19 2.14 7.58
CA LEU A 53 -4.70 1.05 6.74
C LEU A 53 -3.88 1.51 5.54
N PRO A 54 -4.28 2.54 4.75
CA PRO A 54 -3.47 3.02 3.64
C PRO A 54 -2.10 3.55 4.08
N VAL A 55 -2.04 4.26 5.21
CA VAL A 55 -0.78 4.82 5.75
C VAL A 55 0.15 3.70 6.22
N VAL A 56 -0.40 2.70 6.89
CA VAL A 56 0.36 1.53 7.35
C VAL A 56 0.89 0.73 6.18
N LEU A 57 0.08 0.50 5.15
CA LEU A 57 0.52 -0.22 3.95
C LEU A 57 1.61 0.56 3.20
N ASP A 58 1.48 1.88 3.07
CA ASP A 58 2.52 2.73 2.47
C ASP A 58 3.86 2.68 3.23
N ALA A 59 3.81 2.53 4.56
CA ALA A 59 5.03 2.45 5.38
C ALA A 59 5.71 1.07 5.32
N LEU A 60 4.93 0.01 5.07
CA LEU A 60 5.42 -1.37 5.11
C LEU A 60 5.74 -1.95 3.73
N LEU A 61 5.01 -1.51 2.71
CA LEU A 61 5.11 -2.09 1.38
C LEU A 61 5.76 -1.11 0.41
N GLU A 62 6.76 -1.59 -0.31
CA GLU A 62 7.24 -0.87 -1.48
C GLU A 62 6.14 -0.91 -2.55
N ARG A 63 5.87 0.25 -3.16
CA ARG A 63 4.89 0.33 -4.23
C ARG A 63 5.34 -0.42 -5.47
N ASP A 64 4.42 -1.11 -6.06
CA ASP A 64 4.62 -1.85 -7.30
C ASP A 64 4.50 -0.98 -8.56
N GLY A 65 4.54 0.33 -8.36
CA GLY A 65 4.43 1.39 -9.33
C GLY A 65 3.43 2.46 -8.92
N GLY A 66 3.54 3.63 -9.50
CA GLY A 66 2.62 4.73 -9.22
C GLY A 66 3.00 6.01 -9.94
N ALA A 67 2.05 6.94 -10.06
CA ALA A 67 2.36 8.29 -10.47
C ALA A 67 3.12 9.01 -9.35
N GLN A 68 4.04 9.90 -9.72
CA GLN A 68 4.71 10.78 -8.77
C GLN A 68 3.70 11.67 -8.04
N ASN A 69 2.67 12.12 -8.75
CA ASN A 69 1.53 12.75 -8.11
C ASN A 69 0.56 11.69 -7.58
N ARG A 70 0.44 11.57 -6.26
CA ARG A 70 -0.43 10.58 -5.57
C ARG A 70 -1.93 10.77 -5.83
N THR A 71 -2.35 11.95 -6.30
CA THR A 71 -3.75 12.25 -6.66
C THR A 71 -4.05 12.00 -8.13
N ALA A 72 -3.09 11.52 -8.90
CA ALA A 72 -3.31 11.19 -10.31
C ALA A 72 -4.43 10.14 -10.44
N PRO A 73 -5.37 10.33 -11.36
CA PRO A 73 -6.48 9.41 -11.56
C PRO A 73 -6.04 8.18 -12.36
N LEU A 74 -4.98 7.53 -11.92
CA LEU A 74 -4.42 6.36 -12.59
C LEU A 74 -4.76 5.08 -11.86
N ARG A 75 -5.09 4.07 -12.62
CA ARG A 75 -5.13 2.69 -12.19
C ARG A 75 -3.99 1.94 -12.84
N ILE A 76 -3.15 1.30 -12.04
CA ILE A 76 -2.00 0.53 -12.52
C ILE A 76 -2.19 -0.92 -12.09
N THR A 77 -2.08 -1.82 -13.07
CA THR A 77 -2.04 -3.27 -12.82
C THR A 77 -0.68 -3.78 -13.24
N HIS A 78 -0.07 -4.59 -12.37
CA HIS A 78 1.19 -5.25 -12.64
C HIS A 78 1.00 -6.76 -12.72
N ARG A 79 1.62 -7.40 -13.70
CA ARG A 79 1.64 -8.85 -13.88
C ARG A 79 2.99 -9.32 -14.37
N ARG A 80 3.37 -10.52 -13.97
CA ARG A 80 4.50 -11.23 -14.54
C ARG A 80 3.98 -12.28 -15.52
N ILE A 81 4.39 -12.16 -16.78
CA ILE A 81 3.93 -13.02 -17.89
C ILE A 81 5.17 -13.51 -18.63
N ASP A 82 5.38 -14.82 -18.68
CA ASP A 82 6.50 -15.47 -19.37
C ASP A 82 7.88 -14.85 -19.04
N GLY A 83 8.08 -14.53 -17.76
CA GLY A 83 9.32 -13.91 -17.28
C GLY A 83 9.44 -12.40 -17.50
N SER A 84 8.52 -11.79 -18.24
CA SER A 84 8.45 -10.34 -18.45
C SER A 84 7.61 -9.68 -17.37
N GLU A 85 7.98 -8.48 -16.94
CA GLU A 85 7.12 -7.62 -16.10
C GLU A 85 6.24 -6.76 -17.02
N VAL A 86 4.94 -6.78 -16.77
CA VAL A 86 3.94 -6.11 -17.61
C VAL A 86 3.09 -5.20 -16.74
N TYR A 87 3.08 -3.91 -17.08
CA TYR A 87 2.30 -2.88 -16.42
C TYR A 87 1.23 -2.35 -17.35
N PHE A 88 -0.02 -2.38 -16.92
CA PHE A 88 -1.12 -1.73 -17.63
C PHE A 88 -1.54 -0.49 -16.85
N VAL A 89 -1.38 0.68 -17.45
CA VAL A 89 -1.69 1.99 -16.87
C VAL A 89 -2.92 2.55 -17.55
N ILE A 90 -3.94 2.87 -16.77
CA ILE A 90 -5.23 3.39 -17.25
C ILE A 90 -5.48 4.75 -16.60
N ASN A 91 -5.87 5.73 -17.40
CA ASN A 91 -6.45 6.97 -16.90
C ASN A 91 -7.91 6.73 -16.54
N ASP A 92 -8.21 6.66 -15.23
CA ASP A 92 -9.56 6.40 -14.69
C ASP A 92 -10.34 7.71 -14.53
N SER A 93 -10.25 8.61 -15.52
CA SER A 93 -10.97 9.88 -15.53
C SER A 93 -11.43 10.31 -16.91
N GLY A 94 -12.44 11.18 -16.95
CA GLY A 94 -12.96 11.81 -18.19
C GLY A 94 -12.10 12.96 -18.71
N GLN A 95 -10.91 13.23 -18.14
CA GLN A 95 -9.98 14.25 -18.58
C GLN A 95 -8.67 13.61 -19.03
N PRO A 96 -8.00 14.18 -20.07
CA PRO A 96 -6.65 13.74 -20.42
C PRO A 96 -5.70 13.89 -19.23
N TRP A 97 -4.77 12.97 -19.09
CA TRP A 97 -3.74 13.01 -18.05
C TRP A 97 -2.34 12.98 -18.67
N GLU A 98 -1.42 13.76 -18.09
CA GLU A 98 -0.01 13.81 -18.46
C GLU A 98 0.84 13.82 -17.20
N GLY A 99 1.92 13.03 -17.19
CA GLY A 99 2.85 12.97 -16.07
C GLY A 99 3.75 11.75 -16.11
N ALA A 100 4.60 11.62 -15.08
CA ALA A 100 5.51 10.50 -14.93
C ALA A 100 4.92 9.40 -14.03
N VAL A 101 5.16 8.15 -14.44
CA VAL A 101 4.86 6.94 -13.68
C VAL A 101 6.17 6.24 -13.36
N ASP A 102 6.40 5.95 -12.09
CA ASP A 102 7.54 5.17 -11.61
C ASP A 102 7.14 3.70 -11.48
N VAL A 103 7.99 2.81 -11.97
CA VAL A 103 7.84 1.37 -11.83
C VAL A 103 9.16 0.76 -11.32
N PRO A 104 9.13 -0.30 -10.49
CA PRO A 104 10.34 -0.90 -9.95
C PRO A 104 11.13 -1.69 -10.97
N ALA A 105 10.52 -2.10 -12.09
CA ALA A 105 11.19 -2.82 -13.16
C ALA A 105 12.21 -1.92 -13.88
N ALA A 106 13.38 -2.46 -14.16
CA ALA A 106 14.41 -1.83 -14.96
C ALA A 106 14.86 -2.79 -16.06
N GLY A 107 15.28 -2.24 -17.19
CA GLY A 107 15.72 -3.03 -18.35
C GLY A 107 15.17 -2.46 -19.65
N THR A 108 15.15 -3.27 -20.70
CA THR A 108 14.54 -2.89 -21.98
C THR A 108 13.04 -2.63 -21.77
N LEU A 109 12.54 -1.52 -22.29
CA LEU A 109 11.15 -1.11 -22.16
C LEU A 109 10.47 -1.11 -23.53
N GLU A 110 9.32 -1.72 -23.59
CA GLU A 110 8.42 -1.70 -24.74
C GLU A 110 7.09 -1.04 -24.34
N GLN A 111 6.65 -0.06 -25.11
CA GLN A 111 5.31 0.51 -24.98
C GLN A 111 4.39 -0.16 -26.01
N TRP A 112 3.26 -0.64 -25.54
CA TRP A 112 2.24 -1.26 -26.38
C TRP A 112 0.94 -0.47 -26.30
N ASP A 113 0.42 -0.08 -27.47
CA ASP A 113 -0.91 0.50 -27.58
C ASP A 113 -1.94 -0.63 -27.71
N PRO A 114 -2.80 -0.87 -26.72
CA PRO A 114 -3.77 -1.95 -26.75
C PRO A 114 -4.88 -1.73 -27.79
N ALA A 115 -5.10 -0.48 -28.25
CA ALA A 115 -6.12 -0.18 -29.23
C ALA A 115 -5.67 -0.53 -30.67
N THR A 116 -4.39 -0.35 -30.96
CA THR A 116 -3.83 -0.56 -32.31
C THR A 116 -2.95 -1.81 -32.41
N GLY A 117 -2.49 -2.34 -31.26
CA GLY A 117 -1.50 -3.41 -31.20
C GLY A 117 -0.08 -2.96 -31.59
N THR A 118 0.14 -1.66 -31.72
CA THR A 118 1.46 -1.11 -32.07
C THR A 118 2.40 -1.23 -30.86
N MET A 119 3.63 -1.69 -31.11
CA MET A 119 4.69 -1.78 -30.14
C MET A 119 5.82 -0.82 -30.51
N ILE A 120 6.28 -0.04 -29.54
CA ILE A 120 7.37 0.91 -29.69
C ILE A 120 8.41 0.63 -28.60
N PRO A 121 9.67 0.35 -28.96
CA PRO A 121 10.75 0.30 -27.97
C PRO A 121 11.01 1.71 -27.42
N LEU A 122 11.17 1.80 -26.10
CA LEU A 122 11.52 3.05 -25.40
C LEU A 122 12.92 2.93 -24.82
N GLU A 123 13.57 4.09 -24.64
CA GLU A 123 14.81 4.16 -23.88
C GLU A 123 14.56 3.81 -22.42
N THR A 124 15.51 3.14 -21.79
CA THR A 124 15.42 2.65 -20.43
C THR A 124 15.47 3.79 -19.42
N GLY A 125 14.51 3.82 -18.51
CA GLY A 125 14.45 4.76 -17.39
C GLY A 125 13.60 4.19 -16.26
N ARG A 126 13.73 4.72 -15.05
CA ARG A 126 12.85 4.38 -13.93
C ARG A 126 11.51 5.10 -14.01
N GLY A 127 11.46 6.26 -14.67
CA GLY A 127 10.26 7.04 -14.89
C GLY A 127 9.79 6.88 -16.34
N ILE A 128 8.51 6.70 -16.53
CA ILE A 128 7.86 6.62 -17.83
C ILE A 128 6.98 7.86 -17.97
N ASP A 129 7.36 8.78 -18.88
CA ASP A 129 6.52 9.93 -19.18
C ASP A 129 5.36 9.49 -20.06
N LEU A 130 4.15 9.78 -19.63
CA LEU A 130 2.91 9.33 -20.23
C LEU A 130 1.97 10.47 -20.58
N ARG A 131 1.30 10.31 -21.72
CA ARG A 131 0.10 11.08 -22.09
C ARG A 131 -1.01 10.11 -22.39
N LEU A 132 -2.05 10.15 -21.59
CA LEU A 132 -3.22 9.29 -21.74
C LEU A 132 -4.44 10.15 -22.05
N ALA A 133 -5.20 9.76 -23.08
CA ALA A 133 -6.51 10.35 -23.33
C ALA A 133 -7.45 10.07 -22.14
N ALA A 134 -8.60 10.76 -22.09
CA ALA A 134 -9.68 10.41 -21.17
C ALA A 134 -10.04 8.92 -21.36
N TRP A 135 -10.08 8.17 -20.25
CA TRP A 135 -10.34 6.72 -20.23
C TRP A 135 -9.35 5.88 -21.07
N GLY A 136 -8.24 6.49 -21.50
CA GLY A 136 -7.20 5.81 -22.26
C GLY A 136 -6.30 4.94 -21.40
N GLY A 137 -5.66 3.96 -22.03
CA GLY A 137 -4.71 3.08 -21.36
C GLY A 137 -3.52 2.76 -22.24
N MET A 138 -2.40 2.42 -21.59
CA MET A 138 -1.16 2.04 -22.23
C MET A 138 -0.55 0.84 -21.50
N LEU A 139 0.07 -0.05 -22.26
CA LEU A 139 0.70 -1.23 -21.73
C LEU A 139 2.22 -1.11 -21.87
N PHE A 140 2.94 -1.42 -20.80
CA PHE A 140 4.41 -1.42 -20.75
C PHE A 140 4.91 -2.81 -20.43
N ARG A 141 5.87 -3.27 -21.20
CA ARG A 141 6.50 -4.57 -21.02
C ARG A 141 8.01 -4.40 -20.84
N PHE A 142 8.55 -5.11 -19.86
CA PHE A 142 9.98 -5.26 -19.62
C PHE A 142 10.35 -6.72 -19.84
N PRO A 143 10.79 -7.11 -21.04
CA PRO A 143 11.07 -8.52 -21.37
C PRO A 143 12.20 -9.11 -20.54
N ASP A 144 13.22 -8.30 -20.23
CA ASP A 144 14.43 -8.69 -19.47
C ASP A 144 14.52 -7.94 -18.13
N ALA A 145 13.40 -7.83 -17.43
CA ALA A 145 13.31 -7.01 -16.24
C ALA A 145 14.21 -7.50 -15.11
N VAL A 146 14.96 -6.59 -14.54
CA VAL A 146 15.57 -6.75 -13.23
C VAL A 146 14.66 -6.06 -12.21
N VAL A 147 13.94 -6.85 -11.41
CA VAL A 147 13.14 -6.34 -10.29
C VAL A 147 13.97 -6.47 -9.03
N PRO A 148 14.21 -5.38 -8.29
CA PRO A 148 14.93 -5.45 -7.03
C PRO A 148 14.19 -6.35 -6.04
N ALA A 149 14.94 -7.13 -5.26
CA ALA A 149 14.36 -7.94 -4.20
C ALA A 149 13.64 -7.03 -3.19
N ARG A 150 12.40 -7.39 -2.87
CA ARG A 150 11.63 -6.68 -1.84
C ARG A 150 12.29 -6.85 -0.49
N LYS A 151 12.36 -5.77 0.28
CA LYS A 151 12.86 -5.84 1.66
C LYS A 151 11.86 -6.60 2.53
N ALA A 152 12.39 -7.49 3.38
CA ALA A 152 11.56 -8.15 4.38
C ALA A 152 11.00 -7.11 5.37
N VAL A 153 9.73 -7.27 5.71
CA VAL A 153 9.08 -6.42 6.72
C VAL A 153 9.66 -6.78 8.10
N GLN A 154 10.03 -5.78 8.87
CA GLN A 154 10.47 -5.97 10.25
C GLN A 154 9.26 -5.83 11.18
N GLY A 155 9.17 -6.72 12.15
CA GLY A 155 8.16 -6.65 13.21
C GLY A 155 8.44 -5.50 14.17
N GLY A 156 7.41 -4.99 14.83
CA GLY A 156 7.50 -3.94 15.84
C GLY A 156 6.38 -2.93 15.75
N SER A 157 6.63 -1.75 16.30
CA SER A 157 5.75 -0.60 16.09
C SER A 157 5.82 -0.11 14.64
N ILE A 158 4.75 0.50 14.16
CA ILE A 158 4.71 1.08 12.82
C ILE A 158 5.70 2.25 12.76
N PRO A 159 6.77 2.18 11.93
CA PRO A 159 7.79 3.22 11.93
C PRO A 159 7.20 4.59 11.53
N GLY A 160 7.49 5.62 12.32
CA GLY A 160 7.04 6.99 12.06
C GLY A 160 5.54 7.24 12.28
N LEU A 161 4.79 6.25 12.77
CA LEU A 161 3.40 6.43 13.18
C LEU A 161 3.34 6.58 14.70
N VAL A 162 2.95 7.75 15.17
CA VAL A 162 2.59 8.00 16.56
C VAL A 162 1.08 8.17 16.60
N VAL A 163 0.40 7.28 17.30
CA VAL A 163 -1.04 7.39 17.56
C VAL A 163 -1.20 7.92 18.97
N GLU A 164 -1.58 9.18 19.10
CA GLU A 164 -1.87 9.81 20.38
C GLU A 164 -3.39 9.79 20.58
N ARG A 165 -3.83 9.06 21.59
CA ARG A 165 -5.21 9.09 22.02
C ARG A 165 -5.45 10.33 22.86
N LEU A 166 -6.22 11.28 22.35
CA LEU A 166 -6.61 12.44 23.13
C LEU A 166 -7.44 11.98 24.35
N PRO A 167 -7.13 12.46 25.56
CA PRO A 167 -7.93 12.13 26.74
C PRO A 167 -9.38 12.58 26.52
N GLU A 168 -10.32 11.73 26.89
CA GLU A 168 -11.76 12.01 26.85
C GLU A 168 -12.10 13.14 27.84
N THR A 169 -11.85 14.38 27.43
CA THR A 169 -12.24 15.56 28.22
C THR A 169 -13.55 16.20 27.78
N VAL A 170 -14.24 15.60 26.80
CA VAL A 170 -15.52 16.13 26.31
C VAL A 170 -16.63 15.11 26.60
N PRO A 171 -17.59 15.42 27.51
CA PRO A 171 -18.60 14.45 27.98
C PRO A 171 -19.67 14.06 26.98
N THR A 172 -19.57 14.39 25.71
CA THR A 172 -20.67 14.23 24.73
C THR A 172 -20.31 13.58 23.41
N LEU A 173 -19.07 13.09 23.22
CA LEU A 173 -18.71 12.38 21.99
C LEU A 173 -18.55 10.89 22.28
N SER A 174 -19.46 10.09 21.72
CA SER A 174 -19.42 8.62 21.78
C SER A 174 -18.27 7.96 20.99
N HIS A 175 -17.37 8.76 20.40
CA HIS A 175 -16.24 8.31 19.61
C HIS A 175 -14.99 9.11 20.03
N GLY A 176 -13.87 8.42 20.28
CA GLY A 176 -12.60 9.07 20.60
C GLY A 176 -12.03 9.83 19.40
N GLN A 177 -11.47 11.01 19.66
CA GLN A 177 -10.68 11.73 18.66
C GLN A 177 -9.23 11.22 18.69
N TYR A 178 -8.66 11.04 17.53
CA TYR A 178 -7.27 10.62 17.37
C TYR A 178 -6.52 11.65 16.53
N VAL A 179 -5.34 12.05 17.00
CA VAL A 179 -4.40 12.85 16.21
C VAL A 179 -3.36 11.91 15.61
N ILE A 180 -3.27 11.89 14.29
CA ILE A 180 -2.29 11.10 13.56
C ILE A 180 -1.22 12.06 13.09
N GLY A 181 -0.01 11.91 13.61
CA GLY A 181 1.15 12.67 13.18
C GLY A 181 2.23 11.74 12.62
N THR A 182 2.86 12.13 11.53
CA THR A 182 4.13 11.53 11.10
C THR A 182 5.27 12.35 11.66
N VAL A 183 6.14 11.73 12.46
CA VAL A 183 7.36 12.38 12.95
C VAL A 183 8.42 12.22 11.85
N GLY A 184 8.63 13.27 11.06
CA GLY A 184 9.77 13.38 10.15
C GLY A 184 11.04 13.73 10.93
N LYS A 185 12.21 13.36 10.39
CA LYS A 185 13.54 13.66 10.99
C LYS A 185 13.84 15.15 11.09
N ASP A 186 13.08 16.02 10.45
CA ASP A 186 13.21 17.47 10.52
C ASP A 186 11.92 18.07 11.09
N SER A 187 11.96 18.34 12.37
CA SER A 187 11.15 19.25 13.16
C SER A 187 9.93 19.91 12.49
N GLY A 188 8.85 19.18 12.35
CA GLY A 188 7.56 19.74 12.00
C GLY A 188 6.48 18.70 12.14
N ILE A 189 5.68 18.79 13.19
CA ILE A 189 4.47 17.98 13.34
C ILE A 189 3.45 18.52 12.33
N SER A 190 3.18 17.79 11.26
CA SER A 190 2.02 18.04 10.42
C SER A 190 0.85 17.23 11.00
N SER A 191 0.00 17.89 11.76
CA SER A 191 -1.22 17.28 12.27
C SER A 191 -2.34 17.44 11.25
N ALA A 192 -2.90 16.33 10.80
CA ALA A 192 -4.18 16.33 10.11
C ALA A 192 -5.26 15.91 11.12
N GLU A 193 -6.09 16.88 11.56
CA GLU A 193 -7.29 16.57 12.32
C GLU A 193 -8.33 15.93 11.39
N ARG A 194 -8.72 14.71 11.68
CA ARG A 194 -9.94 14.11 11.11
C ARG A 194 -10.87 13.74 12.25
N THR A 195 -12.02 14.37 12.24
CA THR A 195 -13.17 13.96 13.06
C THR A 195 -13.88 12.80 12.34
N VAL A 196 -14.05 11.69 13.00
CA VAL A 196 -14.87 10.55 12.55
C VAL A 196 -16.10 10.47 13.44
#